data_15e7eceb466c44cc853aff0d39d14d27
#
_entry.id   15e7eceb466c44cc853aff0d39d14d27
#
_cell.length_a   1.000
_cell.length_b   1.000
_cell.length_c   1.000
_cell.angle_alpha   90.00
_cell.angle_beta   90.00
_cell.angle_gamma   90.00
#
_symmetry.space_group_name_H-M   'P 1'
#
loop_
_entity.id
_entity.type
_entity.pdbx_description
1 polymer ?
#
loop_
_entity_poly.entity_id
_entity_poly.type
_entity_poly.pdbx_seq_one_letter_code
_entity_poly.pdbx_strand_id
1 'polypeptide(L)'
;MQSKIRYLSHRLLRGVLLVAAGASLALGVLFLGLYRDQLLHERAEVSMQLNRMLQVTWENAMLKRDVEGLRDIVAKLGGLNGIRDVLILSPAGEVRFASDPEKMGLRMPDLAQKTQPGKPATSFETQAGGSEVLRSVNPVPNRAACTECHGPVAANSINGVLVIDYDAAPIRESAMRSAILLMLAGAAVIALTLLTLWLLLRRHVIA
;
A
#
# COMPACT_ATOMS: atom_id res chain seq x y z
N MET A 1 27.10 -48.76 -24.00
CA MET A 1 27.59 -47.35 -23.89
C MET A 1 26.45 -46.32 -23.95
N GLN A 2 25.44 -46.51 -24.77
CA GLN A 2 24.28 -45.60 -24.91
C GLN A 2 23.40 -45.47 -23.63
N SER A 3 23.25 -46.51 -22.83
CA SER A 3 22.42 -46.45 -21.60
C SER A 3 23.01 -45.55 -20.51
N LYS A 4 24.34 -45.50 -20.37
CA LYS A 4 25.03 -44.62 -19.44
C LYS A 4 24.92 -43.12 -19.85
N ILE A 5 24.94 -42.84 -21.13
CA ILE A 5 24.82 -41.47 -21.64
C ILE A 5 23.38 -40.95 -21.41
N ARG A 6 22.35 -41.77 -21.65
CA ARG A 6 20.95 -41.41 -21.32
C ARG A 6 20.75 -41.15 -19.82
N TYR A 7 21.33 -41.94 -18.97
CA TYR A 7 21.20 -41.77 -17.48
C TYR A 7 21.89 -40.48 -17.03
N LEU A 8 23.04 -40.13 -17.60
CA LEU A 8 23.78 -38.92 -17.27
C LEU A 8 22.99 -37.64 -17.72
N SER A 9 22.41 -37.69 -18.92
CA SER A 9 21.62 -36.59 -19.49
C SER A 9 20.35 -36.30 -18.64
N HIS A 10 19.67 -37.33 -18.16
CA HIS A 10 18.50 -37.17 -17.30
C HIS A 10 18.84 -36.60 -15.91
N ARG A 11 19.98 -36.95 -15.33
CA ARG A 11 20.44 -36.37 -14.07
C ARG A 11 20.83 -34.91 -14.21
N LEU A 12 21.55 -34.55 -15.26
CA LEU A 12 21.91 -33.17 -15.57
C LEU A 12 20.66 -32.32 -15.83
N LEU A 13 19.72 -32.83 -16.63
CA LEU A 13 18.48 -32.14 -16.91
C LEU A 13 17.65 -31.88 -15.64
N ARG A 14 17.52 -32.86 -14.75
CA ARG A 14 16.85 -32.71 -13.45
C ARG A 14 17.57 -31.69 -12.56
N GLY A 15 18.89 -31.70 -12.51
CA GLY A 15 19.68 -30.72 -11.77
C GLY A 15 19.45 -29.29 -12.24
N VAL A 16 19.50 -29.07 -13.57
CA VAL A 16 19.23 -27.75 -14.17
C VAL A 16 17.80 -27.31 -13.89
N LEU A 17 16.81 -28.20 -14.01
CA LEU A 17 15.42 -27.94 -13.70
C LEU A 17 15.21 -27.47 -12.25
N LEU A 18 15.82 -28.18 -11.31
CA LEU A 18 15.71 -27.84 -9.88
C LEU A 18 16.36 -26.49 -9.56
N VAL A 19 17.55 -26.23 -10.13
CA VAL A 19 18.22 -24.93 -9.95
C VAL A 19 17.40 -23.80 -10.57
N ALA A 20 16.87 -23.99 -11.77
CA ALA A 20 16.04 -23.00 -12.46
C ALA A 20 14.72 -22.73 -11.69
N ALA A 21 14.06 -23.77 -11.20
CA ALA A 21 12.87 -23.65 -10.38
C ALA A 21 13.15 -22.92 -9.05
N GLY A 22 14.25 -23.26 -8.39
CA GLY A 22 14.68 -22.58 -7.16
C GLY A 22 15.00 -21.10 -7.38
N ALA A 23 15.73 -20.79 -8.44
CA ALA A 23 16.05 -19.41 -8.82
C ALA A 23 14.78 -18.59 -9.14
N SER A 24 13.82 -19.18 -9.88
CA SER A 24 12.55 -18.51 -10.18
C SER A 24 11.71 -18.26 -8.94
N LEU A 25 11.67 -19.21 -8.01
CA LEU A 25 10.97 -19.04 -6.74
C LEU A 25 11.61 -17.91 -5.91
N ALA A 26 12.93 -17.90 -5.80
CA ALA A 26 13.67 -16.87 -5.06
C ALA A 26 13.45 -15.47 -5.67
N LEU A 27 13.51 -15.35 -7.00
CA LEU A 27 13.20 -14.11 -7.71
C LEU A 27 11.75 -13.67 -7.51
N GLY A 28 10.80 -14.60 -7.52
CA GLY A 28 9.38 -14.30 -7.25
C GLY A 28 9.15 -13.74 -5.85
N VAL A 29 9.77 -14.35 -4.83
CA VAL A 29 9.69 -13.88 -3.44
C VAL A 29 10.34 -12.50 -3.28
N LEU A 30 11.52 -12.30 -3.87
CA LEU A 30 12.21 -11.01 -3.85
C LEU A 30 11.38 -9.93 -4.54
N PHE A 31 10.81 -10.24 -5.71
CA PHE A 31 9.95 -9.32 -6.45
C PHE A 31 8.71 -8.92 -5.66
N LEU A 32 8.02 -9.89 -5.03
CA LEU A 32 6.85 -9.61 -4.19
C LEU A 32 7.21 -8.69 -3.02
N GLY A 33 8.37 -8.89 -2.40
CA GLY A 33 8.87 -8.03 -1.33
C GLY A 33 9.11 -6.60 -1.81
N LEU A 34 9.86 -6.42 -2.88
CA LEU A 34 10.17 -5.12 -3.47
C LEU A 34 8.91 -4.41 -3.98
N TYR A 35 8.01 -5.14 -4.64
CA TYR A 35 6.75 -4.58 -5.16
C TYR A 35 5.83 -4.10 -4.05
N ARG A 36 5.74 -4.86 -2.94
CA ARG A 36 4.99 -4.44 -1.75
C ARG A 36 5.55 -3.15 -1.14
N ASP A 37 6.87 -3.07 -1.02
CA ASP A 37 7.56 -1.90 -0.46
C ASP A 37 7.38 -0.66 -1.36
N GLN A 38 7.52 -0.82 -2.67
CA GLN A 38 7.28 0.24 -3.65
C GLN A 38 5.83 0.75 -3.63
N LEU A 39 4.84 -0.17 -3.56
CA LEU A 39 3.43 0.22 -3.45
C LEU A 39 3.15 1.03 -2.20
N LEU A 40 3.75 0.67 -1.07
CA LEU A 40 3.60 1.42 0.17
C LEU A 40 4.17 2.83 0.03
N HIS A 41 5.34 2.99 -0.62
CA HIS A 41 5.97 4.28 -0.85
C HIS A 41 5.14 5.16 -1.80
N GLU A 42 4.72 4.63 -2.95
CA GLU A 42 3.90 5.36 -3.92
C GLU A 42 2.56 5.82 -3.31
N ARG A 43 1.90 4.95 -2.54
CA ARG A 43 0.65 5.29 -1.87
C ARG A 43 0.83 6.31 -0.75
N ALA A 44 1.94 6.23 -0.02
CA ALA A 44 2.29 7.23 0.98
C ALA A 44 2.52 8.61 0.34
N GLU A 45 3.17 8.69 -0.81
CA GLU A 45 3.37 9.96 -1.54
C GLU A 45 2.06 10.56 -2.04
N VAL A 46 1.20 9.75 -2.67
CA VAL A 46 -0.14 10.20 -3.11
C VAL A 46 -0.97 10.65 -1.92
N SER A 47 -0.94 9.92 -0.82
CA SER A 47 -1.61 10.30 0.42
C SER A 47 -1.09 11.62 0.98
N MET A 48 0.23 11.86 0.95
CA MET A 48 0.82 13.14 1.37
C MET A 48 0.41 14.30 0.48
N GLN A 49 0.31 14.11 -0.83
CA GLN A 49 -0.14 15.14 -1.77
C GLN A 49 -1.62 15.49 -1.54
N LEU A 50 -2.48 14.49 -1.41
CA LEU A 50 -3.89 14.66 -1.06
C LEU A 50 -4.03 15.37 0.29
N ASN A 51 -3.23 14.97 1.28
CA ASN A 51 -3.24 15.58 2.60
C ASN A 51 -2.87 17.08 2.55
N ARG A 52 -1.87 17.47 1.76
CA ARG A 52 -1.51 18.89 1.57
C ARG A 52 -2.63 19.68 0.95
N MET A 53 -3.29 19.15 -0.08
CA MET A 53 -4.45 19.82 -0.71
C MET A 53 -5.61 19.96 0.26
N LEU A 54 -5.92 18.91 1.00
CA LEU A 54 -6.96 18.91 2.03
C LEU A 54 -6.64 19.86 3.16
N GLN A 55 -5.38 19.92 3.60
CA GLN A 55 -4.96 20.81 4.64
C GLN A 55 -5.17 22.28 4.27
N VAL A 56 -4.79 22.68 3.05
CA VAL A 56 -5.01 24.06 2.57
C VAL A 56 -6.50 24.37 2.49
N THR A 57 -7.30 23.45 1.95
CA THR A 57 -8.75 23.62 1.83
C THR A 57 -9.41 23.70 3.19
N TRP A 58 -8.95 22.90 4.12
CA TRP A 58 -9.41 22.84 5.49
C TRP A 58 -9.05 24.09 6.31
N GLU A 59 -7.78 24.51 6.25
CA GLU A 59 -7.35 25.75 6.88
C GLU A 59 -8.23 26.92 6.40
N ASN A 60 -8.55 26.98 5.11
CA ASN A 60 -9.39 28.02 4.53
C ASN A 60 -10.85 27.94 5.02
N ALA A 61 -11.43 26.74 5.10
CA ALA A 61 -12.78 26.53 5.63
C ALA A 61 -12.85 26.89 7.11
N MET A 62 -11.86 26.49 7.92
CA MET A 62 -11.79 26.82 9.35
C MET A 62 -11.63 28.34 9.58
N LEU A 63 -10.75 29.01 8.82
CA LEU A 63 -10.59 30.47 8.90
C LEU A 63 -11.88 31.22 8.55
N LYS A 64 -12.67 30.68 7.63
CA LYS A 64 -13.98 31.23 7.25
C LYS A 64 -15.11 30.76 8.17
N ARG A 65 -14.83 29.89 9.17
CA ARG A 65 -15.82 29.23 10.04
C ARG A 65 -16.88 28.44 9.25
N ASP A 66 -16.51 27.94 8.07
CA ASP A 66 -17.37 27.13 7.20
C ASP A 66 -17.29 25.64 7.58
N VAL A 67 -17.92 25.30 8.68
CA VAL A 67 -17.95 23.93 9.23
C VAL A 67 -18.80 23.00 8.35
N GLU A 68 -19.84 23.53 7.70
CA GLU A 68 -20.69 22.75 6.81
C GLU A 68 -19.96 22.41 5.51
N GLY A 69 -19.29 23.37 4.91
CA GLY A 69 -18.44 23.12 3.76
C GLY A 69 -17.37 22.07 4.04
N LEU A 70 -16.82 22.07 5.24
CA LEU A 70 -15.86 21.04 5.65
C LEU A 70 -16.47 19.63 5.75
N ARG A 71 -17.69 19.52 6.31
CA ARG A 71 -18.42 18.23 6.33
C ARG A 71 -18.69 17.71 4.93
N ASP A 72 -19.12 18.59 4.05
CA ASP A 72 -19.41 18.26 2.66
C ASP A 72 -18.16 17.76 1.91
N ILE A 73 -17.03 18.41 2.13
CA ILE A 73 -15.73 17.96 1.58
C ILE A 73 -15.38 16.55 2.09
N VAL A 74 -15.48 16.32 3.39
CA VAL A 74 -15.15 15.00 3.97
C VAL A 74 -16.09 13.92 3.45
N ALA A 75 -17.39 14.20 3.36
CA ALA A 75 -18.37 13.26 2.82
C ALA A 75 -18.11 12.94 1.34
N LYS A 76 -17.81 13.96 0.52
CA LYS A 76 -17.47 13.76 -0.89
C LYS A 76 -16.19 12.97 -1.11
N LEU A 77 -15.20 13.16 -0.25
CA LEU A 77 -13.96 12.40 -0.31
C LEU A 77 -14.19 10.92 -0.01
N GLY A 78 -15.04 10.59 0.98
CA GLY A 78 -15.41 9.20 1.27
C GLY A 78 -16.19 8.52 0.14
N GLY A 79 -16.80 9.29 -0.76
CA GLY A 79 -17.46 8.78 -1.96
C GLY A 79 -16.54 8.53 -3.16
N LEU A 80 -15.25 8.86 -3.06
CA LEU A 80 -14.30 8.65 -4.15
C LEU A 80 -13.92 7.16 -4.25
N ASN A 81 -13.81 6.67 -5.49
CA ASN A 81 -13.37 5.30 -5.74
C ASN A 81 -11.99 5.02 -5.11
N GLY A 82 -11.92 3.95 -4.33
CA GLY A 82 -10.70 3.53 -3.65
C GLY A 82 -10.49 4.19 -2.28
N ILE A 83 -11.33 5.13 -1.85
CA ILE A 83 -11.38 5.63 -0.48
C ILE A 83 -12.53 4.92 0.23
N ARG A 84 -12.25 4.35 1.38
CA ARG A 84 -13.21 3.63 2.20
C ARG A 84 -13.77 4.51 3.31
N ASP A 85 -12.89 5.34 3.87
CA ASP A 85 -13.25 6.23 4.97
C ASP A 85 -12.30 7.41 5.05
N VAL A 86 -12.84 8.54 5.51
CA VAL A 86 -12.07 9.74 5.84
C VAL A 86 -12.52 10.22 7.21
N LEU A 87 -11.58 10.31 8.14
CA LEU A 87 -11.82 10.73 9.51
C LEU A 87 -10.91 11.91 9.86
N ILE A 88 -11.45 12.80 10.64
CA ILE A 88 -10.72 13.91 11.24
C ILE A 88 -10.89 13.83 12.73
N LEU A 89 -9.80 13.56 13.43
CA LEU A 89 -9.77 13.40 14.87
C LEU A 89 -9.22 14.67 15.54
N SER A 90 -9.73 14.97 16.72
CA SER A 90 -9.08 15.90 17.63
C SER A 90 -7.71 15.35 18.09
N PRO A 91 -6.83 16.16 18.69
CA PRO A 91 -5.59 15.66 19.28
C PRO A 91 -5.81 14.60 20.37
N ALA A 92 -7.01 14.60 21.00
CA ALA A 92 -7.42 13.60 22.00
C ALA A 92 -7.98 12.30 21.39
N GLY A 93 -8.02 12.19 20.05
CA GLY A 93 -8.51 11.00 19.33
C GLY A 93 -10.03 10.93 19.19
N GLU A 94 -10.78 12.01 19.42
CA GLU A 94 -12.22 12.05 19.17
C GLU A 94 -12.48 12.41 17.70
N VAL A 95 -13.34 11.66 17.02
CA VAL A 95 -13.74 11.89 15.64
C VAL A 95 -14.65 13.13 15.56
N ARG A 96 -14.14 14.18 14.93
CA ARG A 96 -14.85 15.46 14.76
C ARG A 96 -15.58 15.55 13.42
N PHE A 97 -14.99 14.95 12.38
CA PHE A 97 -15.59 14.82 11.06
C PHE A 97 -15.33 13.44 10.52
N ALA A 98 -16.30 12.87 9.83
CA ALA A 98 -16.22 11.57 9.22
C ALA A 98 -16.99 11.54 7.89
N SER A 99 -16.53 10.76 6.93
CA SER A 99 -17.28 10.47 5.71
C SER A 99 -18.50 9.61 6.00
N ASP A 100 -18.43 8.76 7.02
CA ASP A 100 -19.54 8.03 7.59
C ASP A 100 -20.04 8.75 8.86
N PRO A 101 -21.25 9.34 8.83
CA PRO A 101 -21.80 10.08 9.99
C PRO A 101 -21.89 9.26 11.29
N GLU A 102 -22.03 7.92 11.19
CA GLU A 102 -22.14 7.05 12.38
C GLU A 102 -20.84 7.01 13.21
N LYS A 103 -19.72 7.39 12.61
CA LYS A 103 -18.42 7.44 13.28
C LYS A 103 -18.15 8.73 14.03
N MET A 104 -19.00 9.73 13.87
CA MET A 104 -18.88 11.01 14.58
C MET A 104 -18.93 10.83 16.09
N GLY A 105 -17.99 11.45 16.81
CA GLY A 105 -17.90 11.39 18.26
C GLY A 105 -17.26 10.10 18.81
N LEU A 106 -16.95 9.11 17.97
CA LEU A 106 -16.20 7.93 18.41
C LEU A 106 -14.81 8.34 18.92
N ARG A 107 -14.27 7.58 19.86
CA ARG A 107 -12.92 7.78 20.40
C ARG A 107 -11.96 6.75 19.86
N MET A 108 -10.89 7.21 19.22
CA MET A 108 -9.81 6.42 18.63
C MET A 108 -8.44 6.94 19.11
N PRO A 109 -8.15 6.86 20.42
CA PRO A 109 -6.95 7.46 21.01
C PRO A 109 -5.67 6.85 20.43
N ASP A 110 -5.68 5.56 20.07
CA ASP A 110 -4.52 4.86 19.50
C ASP A 110 -4.05 5.49 18.19
N LEU A 111 -4.97 6.02 17.37
CA LEU A 111 -4.63 6.71 16.13
C LEU A 111 -3.98 8.07 16.39
N ALA A 112 -4.43 8.78 17.42
CA ALA A 112 -3.85 10.06 17.81
C ALA A 112 -2.47 9.87 18.44
N GLN A 113 -2.27 8.82 19.26
CA GLN A 113 -0.98 8.54 19.92
C GLN A 113 0.11 8.04 18.97
N LYS A 114 -0.26 7.34 17.90
CA LYS A 114 0.69 6.90 16.87
C LYS A 114 1.26 8.06 16.05
N THR A 115 0.68 9.25 16.15
CA THR A 115 1.10 10.41 15.37
C THR A 115 2.22 11.19 16.05
N GLN A 116 3.34 11.31 15.36
CA GLN A 116 4.39 12.28 15.71
C GLN A 116 4.19 13.54 14.86
N PRO A 117 4.38 14.75 15.45
CA PRO A 117 4.30 15.98 14.68
C PRO A 117 5.14 15.94 13.40
N GLY A 118 4.53 16.21 12.26
CA GLY A 118 5.19 16.26 10.97
C GLY A 118 5.55 14.90 10.33
N LYS A 119 5.20 13.78 10.95
CA LYS A 119 5.47 12.44 10.39
C LYS A 119 4.17 11.70 10.09
N PRO A 120 3.75 11.63 8.82
CA PRO A 120 2.66 10.76 8.41
C PRO A 120 3.06 9.29 8.59
N ALA A 121 2.09 8.45 8.94
CA ALA A 121 2.25 7.02 9.04
C ALA A 121 1.27 6.31 8.08
N THR A 122 1.72 5.26 7.41
CA THR A 122 0.89 4.46 6.53
C THR A 122 1.09 2.99 6.86
N SER A 123 -0.01 2.27 7.08
CA SER A 123 0.00 0.84 7.44
C SER A 123 -1.18 0.10 6.83
N PHE A 124 -0.99 -1.19 6.55
CA PHE A 124 -2.13 -2.07 6.28
C PHE A 124 -2.78 -2.47 7.61
N GLU A 125 -4.09 -2.32 7.68
CA GLU A 125 -4.88 -2.70 8.85
C GLU A 125 -6.09 -3.54 8.42
N THR A 126 -6.46 -4.49 9.28
CA THR A 126 -7.69 -5.28 9.08
C THR A 126 -8.79 -4.65 9.93
N GLN A 127 -9.87 -4.25 9.28
CA GLN A 127 -11.05 -3.71 9.97
C GLN A 127 -11.91 -4.83 10.58
N ALA A 128 -12.81 -4.47 11.52
CA ALA A 128 -13.77 -5.35 12.22
C ALA A 128 -14.69 -6.05 11.25
N GLY A 129 -14.60 -6.34 10.12
CA GLY A 129 -15.35 -7.10 9.12
C GLY A 129 -14.45 -7.98 8.24
N GLY A 130 -13.13 -8.05 8.58
CA GLY A 130 -12.16 -8.82 7.82
C GLY A 130 -11.67 -8.14 6.54
N SER A 131 -12.15 -6.93 6.23
CA SER A 131 -11.67 -6.15 5.09
C SER A 131 -10.34 -5.49 5.43
N GLU A 132 -9.38 -5.59 4.51
CA GLU A 132 -8.09 -4.90 4.64
C GLU A 132 -8.18 -3.48 4.05
N VAL A 133 -7.61 -2.54 4.78
CA VAL A 133 -7.44 -1.15 4.33
C VAL A 133 -5.98 -0.73 4.42
N LEU A 134 -5.57 0.14 3.53
CA LEU A 134 -4.33 0.88 3.66
C LEU A 134 -4.67 2.18 4.39
N ARG A 135 -4.34 2.24 5.68
CA ARG A 135 -4.60 3.41 6.52
C ARG A 135 -3.45 4.39 6.44
N SER A 136 -3.78 5.64 6.14
CA SER A 136 -2.85 6.77 6.20
C SER A 136 -3.26 7.70 7.33
N VAL A 137 -2.35 7.94 8.27
CA VAL A 137 -2.56 8.78 9.45
C VAL A 137 -1.65 9.99 9.34
N ASN A 138 -2.24 11.19 9.24
CA ASN A 138 -1.53 12.42 8.95
C ASN A 138 -1.79 13.46 10.04
N PRO A 139 -0.78 13.88 10.81
CA PRO A 139 -0.94 14.95 11.77
C PRO A 139 -1.15 16.30 11.07
N VAL A 140 -2.12 17.05 11.52
CA VAL A 140 -2.39 18.41 11.04
C VAL A 140 -1.65 19.40 11.94
N PRO A 141 -0.59 20.05 11.47
CA PRO A 141 0.21 20.93 12.31
C PRO A 141 -0.58 22.18 12.69
N ASN A 142 -0.35 22.65 13.92
CA ASN A 142 -0.82 23.96 14.36
C ASN A 142 0.10 25.04 13.78
N ARG A 143 -0.48 25.96 13.01
CA ARG A 143 0.22 27.08 12.38
C ARG A 143 -0.18 28.41 13.01
N ALA A 144 0.60 29.45 12.73
CA ALA A 144 0.33 30.79 13.27
C ALA A 144 -1.10 31.27 13.00
N ALA A 145 -1.67 30.97 11.83
CA ALA A 145 -3.04 31.31 11.48
C ALA A 145 -4.12 30.54 12.29
N CYS A 146 -3.75 29.43 12.94
CA CYS A 146 -4.66 28.56 13.68
C CYS A 146 -4.66 28.86 15.20
N THR A 147 -3.67 29.63 15.67
CA THR A 147 -3.43 29.83 17.11
C THR A 147 -4.53 30.60 17.82
N GLU A 148 -5.30 31.42 17.10
CA GLU A 148 -6.43 32.17 17.67
C GLU A 148 -7.50 31.22 18.24
N CYS A 149 -7.78 30.09 17.57
CA CYS A 149 -8.79 29.13 18.03
C CYS A 149 -8.19 27.92 18.74
N HIS A 150 -6.97 27.48 18.35
CA HIS A 150 -6.34 26.25 18.85
C HIS A 150 -5.25 26.50 19.89
N GLY A 151 -4.98 27.75 20.24
CA GLY A 151 -3.96 28.13 21.22
C GLY A 151 -2.54 28.09 20.63
N PRO A 152 -1.52 28.45 21.45
CA PRO A 152 -0.17 28.62 20.97
C PRO A 152 0.47 27.28 20.51
N VAL A 153 1.28 27.32 19.46
CA VAL A 153 1.97 26.16 18.88
C VAL A 153 2.82 25.41 19.93
N ALA A 154 3.40 26.13 20.89
CA ALA A 154 4.19 25.53 21.95
C ALA A 154 3.39 24.62 22.89
N ALA A 155 2.08 24.91 23.08
CA ALA A 155 1.20 24.08 23.89
C ALA A 155 0.52 22.98 23.05
N ASN A 156 0.16 23.29 21.81
CA ASN A 156 -0.54 22.38 20.90
C ASN A 156 0.18 22.36 19.55
N SER A 157 1.05 21.38 19.35
CA SER A 157 1.82 21.26 18.10
C SER A 157 0.98 20.75 16.92
N ILE A 158 -0.14 20.09 17.19
CA ILE A 158 -1.09 19.59 16.17
C ILE A 158 -2.51 20.03 16.52
N ASN A 159 -3.32 20.36 15.51
CA ASN A 159 -4.73 20.70 15.63
C ASN A 159 -5.66 19.49 15.54
N GLY A 160 -5.17 18.41 14.97
CA GLY A 160 -5.90 17.16 14.79
C GLY A 160 -5.12 16.16 13.96
N VAL A 161 -5.79 15.08 13.64
CA VAL A 161 -5.24 13.97 12.84
C VAL A 161 -6.21 13.66 11.73
N LEU A 162 -5.71 13.72 10.49
CA LEU A 162 -6.45 13.24 9.32
C LEU A 162 -6.12 11.77 9.10
N VAL A 163 -7.14 10.94 9.08
CA VAL A 163 -7.04 9.51 8.76
C VAL A 163 -7.79 9.24 7.47
N ILE A 164 -7.13 8.58 6.54
CA ILE A 164 -7.73 8.13 5.29
C ILE A 164 -7.52 6.64 5.16
N ASP A 165 -8.60 5.91 5.02
CA ASP A 165 -8.60 4.48 4.77
C ASP A 165 -8.84 4.23 3.27
N TYR A 166 -7.85 3.69 2.59
CA TYR A 166 -7.96 3.27 1.20
C TYR A 166 -8.37 1.80 1.13
N ASP A 167 -9.19 1.44 0.15
CA ASP A 167 -9.50 0.03 -0.11
C ASP A 167 -8.23 -0.71 -0.56
N ALA A 168 -7.82 -1.71 0.22
CA ALA A 168 -6.64 -2.51 -0.09
C ALA A 168 -6.92 -3.63 -1.09
N ALA A 169 -8.18 -4.00 -1.33
CA ALA A 169 -8.54 -5.11 -2.21
C ALA A 169 -8.07 -4.90 -3.67
N PRO A 170 -8.30 -3.75 -4.32
CA PRO A 170 -7.80 -3.52 -5.69
C PRO A 170 -6.27 -3.50 -5.76
N ILE A 171 -5.60 -3.02 -4.70
CA ILE A 171 -4.15 -2.97 -4.61
C ILE A 171 -3.60 -4.40 -4.59
N ARG A 172 -4.19 -5.26 -3.75
CA ARG A 172 -3.79 -6.66 -3.59
C ARG A 172 -4.08 -7.49 -4.83
N GLU A 173 -5.25 -7.29 -5.47
CA GLU A 173 -5.61 -7.96 -6.71
C GLU A 173 -4.64 -7.62 -7.85
N SER A 174 -4.30 -6.35 -8.01
CA SER A 174 -3.31 -5.88 -9.00
C SER A 174 -1.93 -6.49 -8.73
N ALA A 175 -1.48 -6.52 -7.48
CA ALA A 175 -0.22 -7.13 -7.08
C ALA A 175 -0.20 -8.64 -7.38
N MET A 176 -1.28 -9.35 -7.05
CA MET A 176 -1.41 -10.78 -7.30
C MET A 176 -1.40 -11.10 -8.80
N ARG A 177 -2.15 -10.33 -9.60
CA ARG A 177 -2.16 -10.48 -11.06
C ARG A 177 -0.77 -10.28 -11.67
N SER A 178 -0.08 -9.24 -11.24
CA SER A 178 1.30 -8.97 -11.72
C SER A 178 2.26 -10.09 -11.31
N ALA A 179 2.16 -10.60 -10.09
CA ALA A 179 2.97 -11.72 -9.61
C ALA A 179 2.72 -13.00 -10.44
N ILE A 180 1.46 -13.33 -10.72
CA ILE A 180 1.10 -14.49 -11.55
C ILE A 180 1.65 -14.34 -12.97
N LEU A 181 1.49 -13.18 -13.60
CA LEU A 181 2.02 -12.92 -14.94
C LEU A 181 3.53 -13.08 -14.99
N LEU A 182 4.25 -12.59 -13.99
CA LEU A 182 5.71 -12.74 -13.91
C LEU A 182 6.14 -14.19 -13.69
N MET A 183 5.44 -14.93 -12.85
CA MET A 183 5.70 -16.36 -12.67
C MET A 183 5.46 -17.14 -13.95
N LEU A 184 4.39 -16.85 -14.69
CA LEU A 184 4.10 -17.48 -15.98
C LEU A 184 5.16 -17.14 -17.04
N ALA A 185 5.58 -15.86 -17.10
CA ALA A 185 6.65 -15.44 -17.99
C ALA A 185 7.98 -16.13 -17.66
N GLY A 186 8.33 -16.21 -16.39
CA GLY A 186 9.51 -16.94 -15.92
C GLY A 186 9.47 -18.42 -16.26
N ALA A 187 8.34 -19.09 -16.05
CA ALA A 187 8.14 -20.49 -16.40
C ALA A 187 8.25 -20.71 -17.94
N ALA A 188 7.72 -19.80 -18.75
CA ALA A 188 7.82 -19.85 -20.20
C ALA A 188 9.28 -19.73 -20.67
N VAL A 189 10.06 -18.81 -20.10
CA VAL A 189 11.49 -18.66 -20.40
C VAL A 189 12.26 -19.93 -20.04
N ILE A 190 12.00 -20.53 -18.88
CA ILE A 190 12.63 -21.79 -18.47
C ILE A 190 12.26 -22.90 -19.43
N ALA A 191 10.99 -23.06 -19.76
CA ALA A 191 10.53 -24.09 -20.70
C ALA A 191 11.19 -23.95 -22.09
N LEU A 192 11.30 -22.73 -22.60
CA LEU A 192 11.97 -22.42 -23.88
C LEU A 192 13.46 -22.75 -23.82
N THR A 193 14.14 -22.39 -22.74
CA THR A 193 15.57 -22.68 -22.54
C THR A 193 15.83 -24.20 -22.49
N LEU A 194 14.97 -24.93 -21.79
CA LEU A 194 15.08 -26.40 -21.72
C LEU A 194 14.78 -27.07 -23.06
N LEU A 195 13.79 -26.56 -23.78
CA LEU A 195 13.45 -27.07 -25.13
C LEU A 195 14.62 -26.84 -26.10
N THR A 196 15.20 -25.65 -26.09
CA THR A 196 16.35 -25.34 -26.95
C THR A 196 17.57 -26.21 -26.59
N LEU A 197 17.85 -26.39 -25.32
CA LEU A 197 18.94 -27.27 -24.86
C LEU A 197 18.68 -28.72 -25.26
N TRP A 198 17.46 -29.21 -25.12
CA TRP A 198 17.08 -30.56 -25.53
C TRP A 198 17.23 -30.78 -27.03
N LEU A 199 16.80 -29.81 -27.85
CA LEU A 199 16.95 -29.88 -29.32
C LEU A 199 18.42 -29.87 -29.75
N LEU A 200 19.26 -29.05 -29.13
CA LEU A 200 20.70 -29.02 -29.36
C LEU A 200 21.38 -30.35 -29.00
N LEU A 201 21.07 -30.89 -27.82
CA LEU A 201 21.60 -32.20 -27.38
C LEU A 201 21.15 -33.32 -28.33
N ARG A 202 19.89 -33.32 -28.76
CA ARG A 202 19.35 -34.29 -29.68
C ARG A 202 20.09 -34.23 -31.05
N ARG A 203 20.37 -33.02 -31.54
CA ARG A 203 21.03 -32.81 -32.85
C ARG A 203 22.52 -33.18 -32.84
N HIS A 204 23.23 -32.91 -31.70
CA HIS A 204 24.69 -33.05 -31.67
C HIS A 204 25.19 -34.31 -30.94
N VAL A 205 24.36 -34.97 -30.10
CA VAL A 205 24.77 -36.13 -29.29
C VAL A 205 24.05 -37.41 -29.69
N ILE A 206 22.89 -37.32 -30.33
CA ILE A 206 22.06 -38.50 -30.67
C ILE A 206 21.97 -38.74 -32.19
N ALA A 207 22.37 -37.80 -33.02
CA ALA A 207 22.59 -37.97 -34.46
C ALA A 207 24.02 -38.48 -34.70
#